data_1261bb1e09f209259e3fde24177fac25
#
_entry.id   1261bb1e09f209259e3fde24177fac25
#
_cell.length_a   1.000
_cell.length_b   1.000
_cell.length_c   1.000
_cell.angle_alpha   90.00
_cell.angle_beta   90.00
_cell.angle_gamma   90.00
#
_symmetry.space_group_name_H-M   'P 1'
#
loop_
_entity.id
_entity.type
_entity.pdbx_description
1 polymer ?
#
loop_
_entity_poly.entity_id
_entity_poly.type
_entity_poly.pdbx_seq_one_letter_code
_entity_poly.pdbx_strand_id
1 'polypeptide(L)'
;KPSKVIGRILTEEEAEVEEKKGNHVTKVAEGYRRIVAAPKPMDIVEIDAIRALSDADQIVVACGGGGIPVLVQDNNLKGAGAVIEKDLAAGKLAELLDADMLVILTSVDNVCLNYGKADEKPLVSMTVAEAKKYMEQGQFGEGDMLPKIEAAIDFIGDSAIKSVLI
;
A
#
# COMPACT_ATOMS: atom_id res chain seq x y z
N LYS A 1 -5.28 13.20 -6.78
CA LYS A 1 -4.06 13.76 -7.39
C LYS A 1 -3.10 12.61 -7.67
N PRO A 2 -2.47 12.53 -8.89
CA PRO A 2 -1.44 11.52 -9.17
C PRO A 2 -0.28 11.64 -8.18
N SER A 3 0.17 10.51 -7.64
CA SER A 3 1.23 10.44 -6.62
C SER A 3 2.19 9.26 -6.82
N LYS A 4 1.75 8.19 -7.49
CA LYS A 4 2.56 6.98 -7.67
C LYS A 4 3.22 6.95 -9.05
N VAL A 5 4.54 6.88 -9.05
CA VAL A 5 5.35 6.73 -10.27
C VAL A 5 5.28 5.29 -10.74
N ILE A 6 4.97 5.08 -12.02
CA ILE A 6 4.82 3.76 -12.65
C ILE A 6 5.53 3.67 -14.00
N GLY A 7 5.61 2.45 -14.53
CA GLY A 7 6.11 2.18 -15.86
C GLY A 7 7.62 2.38 -16.01
N ARG A 8 8.09 2.32 -17.27
CA ARG A 8 9.49 2.51 -17.65
C ARG A 8 9.88 3.98 -17.68
N ILE A 9 11.17 4.24 -17.75
CA ILE A 9 11.71 5.57 -18.08
C ILE A 9 11.35 5.92 -19.52
N LEU A 10 10.92 7.14 -19.74
CA LEU A 10 10.55 7.73 -21.04
C LEU A 10 11.54 8.83 -21.41
N THR A 11 11.75 9.03 -22.70
CA THR A 11 12.39 10.24 -23.22
C THR A 11 11.43 11.43 -23.14
N GLU A 12 11.91 12.63 -23.42
CA GLU A 12 11.06 13.82 -23.42
C GLU A 12 9.97 13.74 -24.50
N GLU A 13 10.31 13.28 -25.69
CA GLU A 13 9.36 13.10 -26.79
C GLU A 13 8.29 12.05 -26.45
N GLU A 14 8.69 10.95 -25.83
CA GLU A 14 7.75 9.92 -25.37
C GLU A 14 6.83 10.45 -24.27
N ALA A 15 7.34 11.28 -23.36
CA ALA A 15 6.55 11.93 -22.31
C ALA A 15 5.48 12.85 -22.90
N GLU A 16 5.84 13.68 -23.90
CA GLU A 16 4.86 14.53 -24.61
C GLU A 16 3.77 13.70 -25.30
N VAL A 17 4.13 12.55 -25.87
CA VAL A 17 3.14 11.64 -26.48
C VAL A 17 2.17 11.09 -25.43
N GLU A 18 2.66 10.71 -24.26
CA GLU A 18 1.81 10.24 -23.16
C GLU A 18 0.90 11.36 -22.62
N GLU A 19 1.37 12.58 -22.50
CA GLU A 19 0.55 13.73 -22.09
C GLU A 19 -0.56 14.05 -23.11
N LYS A 20 -0.25 13.98 -24.40
CA LYS A 20 -1.25 14.15 -25.48
C LYS A 20 -2.34 13.07 -25.44
N LYS A 21 -2.04 11.88 -24.91
CA LYS A 21 -3.03 10.81 -24.65
C LYS A 21 -3.85 11.03 -23.39
N GLY A 22 -3.59 12.08 -22.61
CA GLY A 22 -4.23 12.39 -21.33
C GLY A 22 -3.61 11.69 -20.11
N ASN A 23 -2.44 11.06 -20.28
CA ASN A 23 -1.69 10.50 -19.16
C ASN A 23 -0.90 11.60 -18.44
N HIS A 24 -0.67 11.40 -17.15
CA HIS A 24 0.21 12.28 -16.39
C HIS A 24 1.62 11.70 -16.36
N VAL A 25 2.62 12.57 -16.50
CA VAL A 25 4.04 12.21 -16.38
C VAL A 25 4.73 13.11 -15.35
N THR A 26 5.83 12.63 -14.81
CA THR A 26 6.69 13.39 -13.91
C THR A 26 8.15 13.18 -14.28
N LYS A 27 8.98 14.21 -14.07
CA LYS A 27 10.41 14.12 -14.27
C LYS A 27 11.05 13.31 -13.14
N VAL A 28 11.96 12.42 -13.50
CA VAL A 28 12.80 11.65 -12.58
C VAL A 28 14.27 11.86 -12.95
N ALA A 29 15.19 11.30 -12.18
CA ALA A 29 16.63 11.53 -12.41
C ALA A 29 17.09 11.12 -13.83
N GLU A 30 16.57 10.02 -14.34
CA GLU A 30 16.98 9.43 -15.63
C GLU A 30 16.05 9.79 -16.82
N GLY A 31 15.08 10.68 -16.63
CA GLY A 31 14.14 11.05 -17.69
C GLY A 31 12.74 11.36 -17.16
N TYR A 32 11.72 10.73 -17.77
CA TYR A 32 10.33 10.92 -17.37
C TYR A 32 9.67 9.56 -17.07
N ARG A 33 8.67 9.56 -16.20
CA ARG A 33 7.84 8.38 -15.93
C ARG A 33 6.38 8.77 -15.79
N ARG A 34 5.50 7.84 -16.10
CA ARG A 34 4.07 8.03 -15.85
C ARG A 34 3.81 8.11 -14.34
N ILE A 35 2.82 8.91 -13.97
CA ILE A 35 2.36 9.05 -12.59
C ILE A 35 0.84 8.88 -12.54
N VAL A 36 0.36 8.10 -11.59
CA VAL A 36 -1.07 7.80 -11.43
C VAL A 36 -1.52 8.05 -9.99
N ALA A 37 -2.82 8.12 -9.77
CA ALA A 37 -3.36 8.15 -8.43
C ALA A 37 -3.09 6.81 -7.70
N ALA A 38 -2.85 6.89 -6.39
CA ALA A 38 -2.70 5.73 -5.51
C ALA A 38 -3.60 5.93 -4.28
N PRO A 39 -4.93 5.77 -4.43
CA PRO A 39 -5.86 5.92 -3.32
C PRO A 39 -5.74 4.74 -2.34
N LYS A 40 -6.13 4.97 -1.08
CA LYS A 40 -6.33 3.88 -0.13
C LYS A 40 -7.52 3.01 -0.59
N PRO A 41 -7.42 1.67 -0.48
CA PRO A 41 -8.52 0.78 -0.77
C PRO A 41 -9.64 0.98 0.26
N MET A 42 -10.88 1.02 -0.20
CA MET A 42 -12.06 1.15 0.66
C MET A 42 -12.70 -0.21 0.94
N ASP A 43 -12.65 -1.10 -0.05
CA ASP A 43 -13.28 -2.42 -0.02
C ASP A 43 -12.57 -3.39 -0.96
N ILE A 44 -12.90 -4.68 -0.87
CA ILE A 44 -12.44 -5.76 -1.75
C ILE A 44 -13.68 -6.45 -2.30
N VAL A 45 -13.86 -6.40 -3.62
CA VAL A 45 -15.08 -6.88 -4.30
C VAL A 45 -15.38 -8.35 -3.98
N GLU A 46 -14.34 -9.18 -3.89
CA GLU A 46 -14.44 -10.63 -3.67
C GLU A 46 -14.46 -11.02 -2.19
N ILE A 47 -14.63 -10.09 -1.25
CA ILE A 47 -14.45 -10.35 0.18
C ILE A 47 -15.33 -11.48 0.72
N ASP A 48 -16.59 -11.58 0.26
CA ASP A 48 -17.50 -12.63 0.71
C ASP A 48 -17.03 -14.03 0.24
N ALA A 49 -16.52 -14.13 -0.98
CA ALA A 49 -15.97 -15.38 -1.51
C ALA A 49 -14.67 -15.76 -0.77
N ILE A 50 -13.79 -14.79 -0.51
CA ILE A 50 -12.56 -15.00 0.25
C ILE A 50 -12.88 -15.50 1.66
N ARG A 51 -13.83 -14.87 2.35
CA ARG A 51 -14.28 -15.24 3.68
C ARG A 51 -14.83 -16.68 3.68
N ALA A 52 -15.73 -17.00 2.77
CA ALA A 52 -16.34 -18.34 2.68
C ALA A 52 -15.30 -19.44 2.47
N LEU A 53 -14.28 -19.20 1.67
CA LEU A 53 -13.17 -20.15 1.46
C LEU A 53 -12.29 -20.26 2.72
N SER A 54 -11.97 -19.15 3.35
CA SER A 54 -11.17 -19.12 4.59
C SER A 54 -11.89 -19.84 5.73
N ASP A 55 -13.20 -19.63 5.90
CA ASP A 55 -14.03 -20.32 6.90
C ASP A 55 -14.14 -21.84 6.63
N ALA A 56 -13.89 -22.26 5.39
CA ALA A 56 -13.79 -23.65 5.00
C ALA A 56 -12.35 -24.22 5.07
N ASP A 57 -11.45 -23.57 5.83
CA ASP A 57 -10.04 -23.94 6.00
C ASP A 57 -9.23 -23.98 4.68
N GLN A 58 -9.62 -23.18 3.67
CA GLN A 58 -8.88 -23.07 2.43
C GLN A 58 -7.83 -21.95 2.51
N ILE A 59 -6.65 -22.19 1.93
CA ILE A 59 -5.63 -21.15 1.74
C ILE A 59 -6.03 -20.30 0.53
N VAL A 60 -6.25 -19.01 0.76
CA VAL A 60 -6.68 -18.07 -0.27
C VAL A 60 -5.54 -17.13 -0.65
N VAL A 61 -5.24 -17.01 -1.95
CA VAL A 61 -4.32 -16.03 -2.51
C VAL A 61 -5.15 -14.94 -3.18
N ALA A 62 -5.09 -13.71 -2.65
CA ALA A 62 -5.91 -12.60 -3.11
C ALA A 62 -5.09 -11.31 -3.26
N CYS A 63 -5.66 -10.31 -3.93
CA CYS A 63 -5.14 -8.95 -4.12
C CYS A 63 -3.80 -8.83 -4.87
N GLY A 64 -3.00 -9.86 -5.01
CA GLY A 64 -1.72 -9.83 -5.74
C GLY A 64 -0.85 -8.62 -5.38
N GLY A 65 -0.47 -7.81 -6.34
CA GLY A 65 0.33 -6.58 -6.14
C GLY A 65 -0.49 -5.36 -5.69
N GLY A 66 -1.75 -5.53 -5.24
CA GLY A 66 -2.65 -4.46 -4.80
C GLY A 66 -4.07 -4.57 -5.34
N GLY A 67 -4.30 -5.51 -6.29
CA GLY A 67 -5.59 -5.69 -6.95
C GLY A 67 -5.80 -4.77 -8.16
N ILE A 68 -6.93 -4.96 -8.84
CA ILE A 68 -7.37 -4.11 -9.95
C ILE A 68 -8.29 -3.01 -9.36
N PRO A 69 -7.90 -1.71 -9.43
CA PRO A 69 -8.73 -0.64 -8.91
C PRO A 69 -10.01 -0.51 -9.72
N VAL A 70 -11.15 -0.52 -9.04
CA VAL A 70 -12.46 -0.34 -9.63
C VAL A 70 -13.27 0.71 -8.89
N LEU A 71 -14.20 1.32 -9.60
CA LEU A 71 -15.23 2.21 -9.05
C LEU A 71 -16.59 1.54 -9.23
N VAL A 72 -17.41 1.60 -8.21
CA VAL A 72 -18.82 1.17 -8.30
C VAL A 72 -19.63 2.34 -8.85
N GLN A 73 -20.25 2.15 -10.01
CA GLN A 73 -21.14 3.12 -10.65
C GLN A 73 -22.41 2.38 -11.09
N ASP A 74 -23.55 2.80 -10.58
CA ASP A 74 -24.87 2.25 -10.96
C ASP A 74 -24.91 0.71 -10.95
N ASN A 75 -24.39 0.07 -9.89
CA ASN A 75 -24.23 -1.39 -9.73
C ASN A 75 -23.29 -2.06 -10.74
N ASN A 76 -22.49 -1.30 -11.46
CA ASN A 76 -21.44 -1.83 -12.33
C ASN A 76 -20.04 -1.50 -11.79
N LEU A 77 -19.10 -2.40 -12.03
CA LEU A 77 -17.69 -2.17 -11.75
C LEU A 77 -17.02 -1.56 -12.98
N LYS A 78 -16.38 -0.41 -12.80
CA LYS A 78 -15.61 0.26 -13.85
C LYS A 78 -14.15 0.39 -13.41
N GLY A 79 -13.21 -0.03 -14.26
CA GLY A 79 -11.78 0.13 -14.00
C GLY A 79 -11.39 1.59 -13.78
N ALA A 80 -10.56 1.83 -12.77
CA ALA A 80 -10.02 3.14 -12.44
C ALA A 80 -8.57 3.29 -12.93
N GLY A 81 -8.21 4.48 -13.43
CA GLY A 81 -6.83 4.83 -13.80
C GLY A 81 -5.96 5.12 -12.56
N ALA A 82 -5.77 4.12 -11.73
CA ALA A 82 -5.07 4.20 -10.45
C ALA A 82 -4.26 2.94 -10.19
N VAL A 83 -3.47 2.93 -9.14
CA VAL A 83 -2.88 1.72 -8.52
C VAL A 83 -3.22 1.70 -7.05
N ILE A 84 -3.33 0.51 -6.47
CA ILE A 84 -3.45 0.33 -5.02
C ILE A 84 -2.13 -0.23 -4.50
N GLU A 85 -1.63 0.34 -3.42
CA GLU A 85 -0.44 -0.18 -2.74
C GLU A 85 -0.74 -1.55 -2.12
N LYS A 86 0.13 -2.53 -2.39
CA LYS A 86 -0.04 -3.92 -1.94
C LYS A 86 -0.18 -4.05 -0.42
N ASP A 87 0.58 -3.24 0.33
CA ASP A 87 0.57 -3.27 1.80
C ASP A 87 -0.78 -2.75 2.34
N LEU A 88 -1.32 -1.68 1.73
CA LEU A 88 -2.64 -1.16 2.08
C LEU A 88 -3.77 -2.13 1.69
N ALA A 89 -3.64 -2.82 0.54
CA ALA A 89 -4.61 -3.85 0.14
C ALA A 89 -4.58 -5.04 1.12
N ALA A 90 -3.40 -5.49 1.54
CA ALA A 90 -3.25 -6.55 2.53
C ALA A 90 -3.85 -6.15 3.89
N GLY A 91 -3.58 -4.92 4.35
CA GLY A 91 -4.17 -4.38 5.58
C GLY A 91 -5.69 -4.31 5.51
N LYS A 92 -6.25 -3.84 4.38
CA LYS A 92 -7.70 -3.80 4.16
C LYS A 92 -8.32 -5.21 4.13
N LEU A 93 -7.66 -6.17 3.48
CA LEU A 93 -8.11 -7.57 3.47
C LEU A 93 -8.14 -8.15 4.89
N ALA A 94 -7.08 -7.95 5.66
CA ALA A 94 -7.00 -8.42 7.04
C ALA A 94 -8.06 -7.77 7.94
N GLU A 95 -8.32 -6.47 7.75
CA GLU A 95 -9.39 -5.74 8.45
C GLU A 95 -10.77 -6.33 8.12
N LEU A 96 -11.10 -6.51 6.85
CA LEU A 96 -12.39 -7.02 6.39
C LEU A 96 -12.63 -8.48 6.79
N LEU A 97 -11.59 -9.28 6.90
CA LEU A 97 -11.66 -10.68 7.40
C LEU A 97 -11.68 -10.78 8.92
N ASP A 98 -11.49 -9.67 9.62
CA ASP A 98 -11.30 -9.63 11.07
C ASP A 98 -10.15 -10.55 11.54
N ALA A 99 -9.04 -10.53 10.80
CA ALA A 99 -7.89 -11.36 11.11
C ALA A 99 -7.26 -10.98 12.48
N ASP A 100 -6.66 -11.95 13.15
CA ASP A 100 -5.96 -11.73 14.43
C ASP A 100 -4.59 -11.08 14.21
N MET A 101 -3.94 -11.41 13.09
CA MET A 101 -2.58 -10.97 12.78
C MET A 101 -2.41 -10.63 11.30
N LEU A 102 -1.68 -9.57 11.01
CA LEU A 102 -1.15 -9.24 9.69
C LEU A 102 0.37 -9.42 9.68
N VAL A 103 0.89 -10.21 8.73
CA VAL A 103 2.34 -10.39 8.55
C VAL A 103 2.73 -9.78 7.21
N ILE A 104 3.68 -8.84 7.23
CA ILE A 104 4.22 -8.18 6.04
C ILE A 104 5.69 -8.56 5.89
N LEU A 105 6.00 -9.40 4.90
CA LEU A 105 7.38 -9.78 4.60
C LEU A 105 8.09 -8.64 3.87
N THR A 106 9.28 -8.29 4.35
CA THR A 106 10.10 -7.19 3.82
C THR A 106 11.57 -7.61 3.73
N SER A 107 12.40 -6.80 3.06
CA SER A 107 13.82 -7.08 2.81
C SER A 107 14.75 -6.65 3.95
N VAL A 108 14.22 -6.08 5.02
CA VAL A 108 15.00 -5.66 6.20
C VAL A 108 14.55 -6.43 7.43
N ASP A 109 15.48 -6.64 8.38
CA ASP A 109 15.20 -7.45 9.58
C ASP A 109 14.32 -6.71 10.60
N ASN A 110 14.33 -5.38 10.58
CA ASN A 110 13.57 -4.54 11.52
C ASN A 110 13.13 -3.23 10.87
N VAL A 111 12.04 -2.68 11.36
CA VAL A 111 11.74 -1.27 11.16
C VAL A 111 12.74 -0.44 11.95
N CYS A 112 13.35 0.59 11.33
CA CYS A 112 14.35 1.43 11.96
C CYS A 112 13.92 2.89 12.02
N LEU A 113 14.30 3.57 13.10
CA LEU A 113 14.37 5.03 13.12
C LEU A 113 15.69 5.48 12.49
N ASN A 114 15.68 6.64 11.84
CA ASN A 114 16.85 7.22 11.17
C ASN A 114 17.53 6.27 10.19
N TYR A 115 16.74 5.49 9.45
CA TYR A 115 17.23 4.48 8.52
C TYR A 115 18.29 5.06 7.56
N GLY A 116 19.43 4.34 7.44
CA GLY A 116 20.57 4.75 6.60
C GLY A 116 21.43 5.87 7.18
N LYS A 117 21.19 6.31 8.43
CA LYS A 117 22.00 7.34 9.12
C LYS A 117 22.92 6.72 10.17
N ALA A 118 23.89 7.51 10.67
CA ALA A 118 24.85 7.06 11.68
C ALA A 118 24.20 6.71 13.03
N ASP A 119 23.02 7.24 13.31
CA ASP A 119 22.21 7.01 14.50
C ASP A 119 20.98 6.13 14.22
N GLU A 120 21.09 5.25 13.22
CA GLU A 120 20.05 4.25 12.92
C GLU A 120 19.75 3.40 14.14
N LYS A 121 18.48 3.23 14.43
CA LYS A 121 18.02 2.46 15.60
C LYS A 121 16.93 1.47 15.18
N PRO A 122 17.17 0.15 15.25
CA PRO A 122 16.15 -0.86 15.01
C PRO A 122 15.09 -0.85 16.13
N LEU A 123 13.85 -1.05 15.74
CA LEU A 123 12.70 -1.18 16.63
C LEU A 123 12.28 -2.65 16.70
N VAL A 124 12.30 -3.22 17.89
CA VAL A 124 11.80 -4.58 18.16
C VAL A 124 10.28 -4.60 18.26
N SER A 125 9.71 -3.53 18.80
CA SER A 125 8.27 -3.33 18.90
C SER A 125 7.94 -1.85 19.00
N MET A 126 6.73 -1.48 18.62
CA MET A 126 6.17 -0.15 18.81
C MET A 126 4.66 -0.22 18.94
N THR A 127 4.10 0.72 19.66
CA THR A 127 2.66 0.91 19.75
C THR A 127 2.13 1.72 18.56
N VAL A 128 0.81 1.67 18.33
CA VAL A 128 0.14 2.51 17.32
C VAL A 128 0.40 4.00 17.56
N ALA A 129 0.44 4.43 18.82
CA ALA A 129 0.72 5.84 19.18
C ALA A 129 2.15 6.25 18.81
N GLU A 130 3.13 5.39 19.06
CA GLU A 130 4.53 5.61 18.67
C GLU A 130 4.68 5.60 17.15
N ALA A 131 4.02 4.66 16.46
CA ALA A 131 4.04 4.59 14.99
C ALA A 131 3.51 5.89 14.36
N LYS A 132 2.36 6.40 14.83
CA LYS A 132 1.80 7.69 14.38
C LYS A 132 2.77 8.85 14.62
N LYS A 133 3.37 8.92 15.81
CA LYS A 133 4.37 9.94 16.16
C LYS A 133 5.58 9.89 15.22
N TYR A 134 6.11 8.69 14.92
CA TYR A 134 7.26 8.52 14.04
C TYR A 134 6.92 8.84 12.58
N MET A 135 5.69 8.56 12.14
CA MET A 135 5.18 9.00 10.84
C MET A 135 5.17 10.53 10.72
N GLU A 136 4.64 11.25 11.72
CA GLU A 136 4.65 12.72 11.74
C GLU A 136 6.06 13.30 11.72
N GLN A 137 7.04 12.59 12.27
CA GLN A 137 8.45 12.96 12.24
C GLN A 137 9.16 12.58 10.93
N GLY A 138 8.47 11.97 9.96
CA GLY A 138 9.05 11.55 8.69
C GLY A 138 10.10 10.46 8.81
N GLN A 139 9.97 9.56 9.79
CA GLN A 139 10.95 8.50 10.04
C GLN A 139 10.89 7.36 9.03
N PHE A 140 9.78 7.20 8.30
CA PHE A 140 9.56 6.08 7.39
C PHE A 140 9.59 6.53 5.93
N GLY A 141 10.31 5.79 5.08
CA GLY A 141 10.42 6.08 3.64
C GLY A 141 9.07 5.95 2.92
N GLU A 142 8.68 6.99 2.18
CA GLU A 142 7.38 7.11 1.51
C GLU A 142 7.10 5.98 0.48
N GLY A 143 8.14 5.45 -0.14
CA GLY A 143 8.02 4.45 -1.22
C GLY A 143 7.96 2.99 -0.76
N ASP A 144 8.28 2.70 0.50
CA ASP A 144 8.43 1.33 0.99
C ASP A 144 7.90 1.13 2.42
N MET A 145 8.57 1.68 3.45
CA MET A 145 8.20 1.41 4.84
C MET A 145 6.93 2.13 5.28
N LEU A 146 6.69 3.36 4.84
CA LEU A 146 5.53 4.15 5.21
C LEU A 146 4.20 3.45 4.90
N PRO A 147 3.96 2.88 3.69
CA PRO A 147 2.73 2.14 3.41
C PRO A 147 2.51 0.93 4.32
N LYS A 148 3.59 0.24 4.76
CA LYS A 148 3.51 -0.89 5.69
C LYS A 148 3.04 -0.44 7.08
N ILE A 149 3.60 0.67 7.57
CA ILE A 149 3.20 1.26 8.86
C ILE A 149 1.77 1.79 8.80
N GLU A 150 1.37 2.44 7.70
CA GLU A 150 -0.03 2.87 7.49
C GLU A 150 -1.00 1.69 7.51
N ALA A 151 -0.68 0.61 6.78
CA ALA A 151 -1.48 -0.62 6.76
C ALA A 151 -1.59 -1.24 8.16
N ALA A 152 -0.48 -1.26 8.91
CA ALA A 152 -0.46 -1.77 10.28
C ALA A 152 -1.36 -0.95 11.21
N ILE A 153 -1.28 0.38 11.16
CA ILE A 153 -2.09 1.29 11.96
C ILE A 153 -3.58 1.13 11.63
N ASP A 154 -3.91 1.11 10.34
CA ASP A 154 -5.30 0.98 9.86
C ASP A 154 -5.89 -0.39 10.28
N PHE A 155 -5.11 -1.49 10.18
CA PHE A 155 -5.54 -2.83 10.58
C PHE A 155 -5.73 -2.99 12.09
N ILE A 156 -4.80 -2.48 12.91
CA ILE A 156 -4.90 -2.57 14.37
C ILE A 156 -6.06 -1.71 14.87
N GLY A 157 -6.22 -0.49 14.34
CA GLY A 157 -7.24 0.45 14.79
C GLY A 157 -7.17 0.66 16.30
N ASP A 158 -8.30 0.44 16.98
CA ASP A 158 -8.44 0.53 18.44
C ASP A 158 -8.38 -0.84 19.15
N SER A 159 -8.02 -1.90 18.42
CA SER A 159 -7.99 -3.27 18.97
C SER A 159 -6.83 -3.44 19.96
N ALA A 160 -7.13 -4.07 21.12
CA ALA A 160 -6.13 -4.43 22.11
C ALA A 160 -5.48 -5.81 21.86
N ILE A 161 -6.01 -6.59 20.93
CA ILE A 161 -5.59 -7.99 20.67
C ILE A 161 -4.94 -8.19 19.30
N LYS A 162 -5.21 -7.32 18.31
CA LYS A 162 -4.61 -7.42 16.99
C LYS A 162 -3.13 -7.04 17.01
N SER A 163 -2.35 -7.70 16.18
CA SER A 163 -0.91 -7.44 16.03
C SER A 163 -0.48 -7.46 14.58
N VAL A 164 0.61 -6.74 14.29
CA VAL A 164 1.27 -6.76 12.98
C VAL A 164 2.74 -7.10 13.16
N LEU A 165 3.24 -7.99 12.32
CA LEU A 165 4.66 -8.31 12.19
C LEU A 165 5.16 -7.76 10.85
N ILE A 166 6.22 -6.96 10.91
CA ILE A 166 6.91 -6.40 9.73
C ILE A 166 8.37 -6.83 9.77
#